data_7775dbde62c1e725984487a4870d3ec2
#
_entry.id   7775dbde62c1e725984487a4870d3ec2
#
_cell.length_a   1.000
_cell.length_b   1.000
_cell.length_c   1.000
_cell.angle_alpha   90.00
_cell.angle_beta   90.00
_cell.angle_gamma   90.00
#
_symmetry.space_group_name_H-M   'P 1'
#
loop_
_entity.id
_entity.type
_entity.pdbx_description
1 polymer ?
#
loop_
_entity_poly.entity_id
_entity_poly.type
_entity_poly.pdbx_seq_one_letter_code
_entity_poly.pdbx_strand_id
1 'polypeptide(L)'
;DIETAKSELKQVVALRGTLGESASTLAEFFDLWWSLQRRFTSLRLYSFLPLSVDQDNQEARALAGELQGFIAVVMAETGFVQPELLAIGSEKLAELCAGDERLADYQAYIEQLERRRPYVRSAEVEGLLGSLTDVFGTSERAYSSFVDGEMEFADVTDSNGKSYTVGRSSYTQLIGSPDRTLRENAWNSYTDSFRKYENTITDLYLGRVKQSAFLTRTRGYASSVEEQLIPREVPLAVLDNVIATFKQNLPVWHRYWAARKKVLGVDTLQEHDVFAPLMKEPVHVPYEQAIEWLLEGLAPLGDEYQQELERGLRRDQWVDVYPNQGKRDGAFATGLYRGPSFIMMSYHDDLGSLSTLAHELGHAVHSVLMNKAQPLRYANYSMVEAETASNFNQALMRPYLFEKLTGTNERLAILDETFGNFHRYFFIMPTLVRFEMAVHEAALNGEGLPSTRLNQIMRDLFQEGYGDEIQADERTGTTWAHFGHLYMPFYTFQYAGGIAAAAALADEVGSGDQDALARYLNFLKGGRTVQPVEAFKRAGIDLTSPEPIEKAFAVLEGHVKQLEELANSL
;
A
#
# COMPACT_ATOMS: atom_id res chain seq x y z
N ASP A 1 15.73 25.13 -9.87
CA ASP A 1 15.03 23.98 -10.48
C ASP A 1 13.54 24.25 -10.79
N ILE A 2 12.77 24.92 -9.91
CA ILE A 2 11.36 25.29 -10.19
C ILE A 2 11.27 26.19 -11.43
N GLU A 3 12.12 27.21 -11.57
CA GLU A 3 12.12 28.10 -12.74
C GLU A 3 12.45 27.33 -14.04
N THR A 4 13.34 26.35 -13.96
CA THR A 4 13.62 25.47 -15.12
C THR A 4 12.40 24.64 -15.48
N ALA A 5 11.70 24.07 -14.47
CA ALA A 5 10.47 23.32 -14.68
C ALA A 5 9.35 24.20 -15.29
N LYS A 6 9.22 25.46 -14.85
CA LYS A 6 8.30 26.43 -15.47
C LYS A 6 8.64 26.72 -16.94
N SER A 7 9.93 26.77 -17.28
CA SER A 7 10.37 26.96 -18.67
C SER A 7 10.07 25.73 -19.53
N GLU A 8 10.34 24.52 -19.00
CA GLU A 8 10.00 23.25 -19.67
C GLU A 8 8.49 23.13 -19.90
N LEU A 9 7.68 23.48 -18.89
CA LEU A 9 6.22 23.48 -19.01
C LEU A 9 5.74 24.39 -20.17
N LYS A 10 6.30 25.59 -20.30
CA LYS A 10 5.95 26.49 -21.42
C LYS A 10 6.27 25.87 -22.77
N GLN A 11 7.39 25.15 -22.91
CA GLN A 11 7.76 24.46 -24.13
C GLN A 11 6.80 23.31 -24.45
N VAL A 12 6.42 22.50 -23.46
CA VAL A 12 5.41 21.44 -23.59
C VAL A 12 4.08 22.02 -24.05
N VAL A 13 3.61 23.09 -23.43
CA VAL A 13 2.33 23.74 -23.76
C VAL A 13 2.33 24.36 -25.15
N ALA A 14 3.49 24.85 -25.62
CA ALA A 14 3.62 25.42 -26.96
C ALA A 14 3.38 24.39 -28.09
N LEU A 15 3.50 23.09 -27.79
CA LEU A 15 3.23 22.01 -28.75
C LEU A 15 1.77 21.54 -28.76
N ARG A 16 0.89 22.16 -27.96
CA ARG A 16 -0.55 21.86 -27.95
C ARG A 16 -1.16 22.04 -29.33
N GLY A 17 -1.90 21.04 -29.81
CA GLY A 17 -2.57 21.02 -31.10
C GLY A 17 -1.67 20.57 -32.27
N THR A 18 -0.41 20.25 -32.01
CA THR A 18 0.56 19.88 -33.09
C THR A 18 1.08 18.43 -32.96
N LEU A 19 0.69 17.67 -31.94
CA LEU A 19 1.27 16.35 -31.66
C LEU A 19 1.07 15.33 -32.79
N GLY A 20 0.06 15.52 -33.62
CA GLY A 20 -0.23 14.65 -34.78
C GLY A 20 0.40 15.11 -36.11
N GLU A 21 1.11 16.23 -36.15
CA GLU A 21 1.62 16.81 -37.41
C GLU A 21 2.78 16.04 -38.03
N SER A 22 3.74 15.59 -37.18
CA SER A 22 4.89 14.82 -37.66
C SER A 22 5.51 13.95 -36.59
N ALA A 23 6.24 12.91 -36.99
CA ALA A 23 7.01 12.05 -36.09
C ALA A 23 8.03 12.86 -35.24
N SER A 24 8.71 13.83 -35.89
CA SER A 24 9.68 14.70 -35.20
C SER A 24 9.03 15.57 -34.13
N THR A 25 7.85 16.15 -34.39
CA THR A 25 7.10 16.96 -33.42
C THR A 25 6.66 16.13 -32.23
N LEU A 26 6.15 14.92 -32.49
CA LEU A 26 5.74 14.00 -31.43
C LEU A 26 6.94 13.56 -30.58
N ALA A 27 8.09 13.28 -31.20
CA ALA A 27 9.31 12.92 -30.49
C ALA A 27 9.84 14.08 -29.64
N GLU A 28 9.85 15.31 -30.16
CA GLU A 28 10.22 16.50 -29.39
C GLU A 28 9.30 16.71 -28.17
N PHE A 29 7.99 16.54 -28.38
CA PHE A 29 7.04 16.60 -27.27
C PHE A 29 7.37 15.59 -26.18
N PHE A 30 7.60 14.33 -26.51
CA PHE A 30 7.91 13.33 -25.51
C PHE A 30 9.25 13.55 -24.81
N ASP A 31 10.27 14.04 -25.52
CA ASP A 31 11.55 14.41 -24.91
C ASP A 31 11.36 15.49 -23.84
N LEU A 32 10.62 16.56 -24.15
CA LEU A 32 10.27 17.64 -23.23
C LEU A 32 9.37 17.16 -22.08
N TRP A 33 8.37 16.35 -22.41
CA TRP A 33 7.43 15.79 -21.45
C TRP A 33 8.12 14.96 -20.36
N TRP A 34 8.98 14.02 -20.76
CA TRP A 34 9.69 13.17 -19.80
C TRP A 34 10.79 13.93 -19.04
N SER A 35 11.39 14.96 -19.63
CA SER A 35 12.29 15.87 -18.92
C SER A 35 11.56 16.60 -17.79
N LEU A 36 10.41 17.19 -18.10
CA LEU A 36 9.53 17.85 -17.14
C LEU A 36 9.08 16.89 -16.02
N GLN A 37 8.62 15.67 -16.37
CA GLN A 37 8.17 14.67 -15.40
C GLN A 37 9.30 14.24 -14.45
N ARG A 38 10.51 14.03 -14.96
CA ARG A 38 11.68 13.70 -14.13
C ARG A 38 12.01 14.81 -13.14
N ARG A 39 12.05 16.05 -13.62
CA ARG A 39 12.32 17.22 -12.75
C ARG A 39 11.24 17.40 -11.69
N PHE A 40 10.02 17.25 -12.11
CA PHE A 40 8.85 17.33 -11.24
C PHE A 40 8.91 16.28 -10.09
N THR A 41 9.23 15.03 -10.42
CA THR A 41 9.42 13.97 -9.40
C THR A 41 10.55 14.32 -8.42
N SER A 42 11.67 14.83 -8.94
CA SER A 42 12.81 15.25 -8.10
C SER A 42 12.44 16.39 -7.14
N LEU A 43 11.74 17.41 -7.64
CA LEU A 43 11.27 18.53 -6.82
C LEU A 43 10.30 18.08 -5.73
N ARG A 44 9.38 17.17 -6.09
CA ARG A 44 8.42 16.61 -5.13
C ARG A 44 9.12 15.86 -4.00
N LEU A 45 10.08 15.01 -4.31
CA LEU A 45 10.84 14.29 -3.28
C LEU A 45 11.68 15.24 -2.42
N TYR A 46 12.34 16.21 -3.02
CA TYR A 46 13.14 17.21 -2.29
C TYR A 46 12.31 18.02 -1.29
N SER A 47 11.05 18.33 -1.60
CA SER A 47 10.16 19.02 -0.66
C SER A 47 9.52 18.10 0.38
N PHE A 48 9.27 16.84 0.02
CA PHE A 48 8.55 15.87 0.86
C PHE A 48 9.45 15.23 1.92
N LEU A 49 10.66 14.81 1.55
CA LEU A 49 11.53 14.04 2.44
C LEU A 49 11.90 14.80 3.73
N PRO A 50 12.30 16.09 3.70
CA PRO A 50 12.59 16.83 4.93
C PRO A 50 11.36 16.94 5.86
N LEU A 51 10.15 17.08 5.30
CA LEU A 51 8.91 17.11 6.08
C LEU A 51 8.55 15.75 6.68
N SER A 52 9.00 14.67 6.07
CA SER A 52 8.75 13.33 6.61
C SER A 52 9.60 13.04 7.85
N VAL A 53 10.79 13.63 7.92
CA VAL A 53 11.73 13.48 9.04
C VAL A 53 11.49 14.51 10.14
N ASP A 54 11.02 15.71 9.76
CA ASP A 54 10.73 16.81 10.68
C ASP A 54 9.54 17.64 10.17
N GLN A 55 8.36 17.36 10.71
CA GLN A 55 7.11 18.04 10.34
C GLN A 55 7.06 19.51 10.81
N ASP A 56 7.91 19.89 11.75
CA ASP A 56 8.00 21.26 12.27
C ASP A 56 8.95 22.14 11.46
N ASN A 57 9.63 21.60 10.45
CA ASN A 57 10.54 22.32 9.57
C ASN A 57 9.78 23.33 8.69
N GLN A 58 9.85 24.61 9.05
CA GLN A 58 9.11 25.67 8.39
C GLN A 58 9.60 25.96 6.95
N GLU A 59 10.90 25.79 6.68
CA GLU A 59 11.46 25.99 5.33
C GLU A 59 10.96 24.89 4.37
N ALA A 60 10.99 23.64 4.82
CA ALA A 60 10.48 22.51 4.05
C ALA A 60 8.96 22.65 3.82
N ARG A 61 8.22 23.12 4.81
CA ARG A 61 6.77 23.38 4.70
C ARG A 61 6.47 24.47 3.69
N ALA A 62 7.22 25.57 3.70
CA ALA A 62 7.06 26.64 2.73
C ALA A 62 7.36 26.18 1.29
N LEU A 63 8.44 25.42 1.10
CA LEU A 63 8.81 24.83 -0.19
C LEU A 63 7.75 23.84 -0.70
N ALA A 64 7.22 22.98 0.18
CA ALA A 64 6.16 22.04 -0.17
C ALA A 64 4.88 22.79 -0.62
N GLY A 65 4.52 23.89 0.06
CA GLY A 65 3.40 24.75 -0.32
C GLY A 65 3.58 25.40 -1.69
N GLU A 66 4.77 25.96 -1.97
CA GLU A 66 5.09 26.52 -3.28
C GLU A 66 5.00 25.47 -4.39
N LEU A 67 5.56 24.30 -4.14
CA LEU A 67 5.53 23.21 -5.12
C LEU A 67 4.11 22.69 -5.35
N GLN A 68 3.27 22.61 -4.32
CA GLN A 68 1.88 22.19 -4.45
C GLN A 68 1.10 23.12 -5.39
N GLY A 69 1.32 24.44 -5.26
CA GLY A 69 0.76 25.42 -6.20
C GLY A 69 1.25 25.19 -7.64
N PHE A 70 2.53 24.92 -7.83
CA PHE A 70 3.09 24.63 -9.14
C PHE A 70 2.55 23.32 -9.73
N ILE A 71 2.35 22.27 -8.91
CA ILE A 71 1.72 21.02 -9.33
C ILE A 71 0.34 21.27 -9.96
N ALA A 72 -0.48 22.07 -9.32
CA ALA A 72 -1.82 22.40 -9.83
C ALA A 72 -1.74 23.07 -11.20
N VAL A 73 -0.80 24.02 -11.40
CA VAL A 73 -0.55 24.65 -12.69
C VAL A 73 -0.12 23.64 -13.76
N VAL A 74 0.83 22.74 -13.44
CA VAL A 74 1.29 21.72 -14.38
C VAL A 74 0.13 20.82 -14.80
N MET A 75 -0.68 20.34 -13.86
CA MET A 75 -1.83 19.48 -14.18
C MET A 75 -2.87 20.17 -15.06
N ALA A 76 -3.18 21.44 -14.77
CA ALA A 76 -4.12 22.21 -15.55
C ALA A 76 -3.61 22.45 -16.99
N GLU A 77 -2.37 22.91 -17.13
CA GLU A 77 -1.79 23.24 -18.42
C GLU A 77 -1.52 22.01 -19.32
N THR A 78 -1.25 20.84 -18.72
CA THR A 78 -0.97 19.59 -19.45
C THR A 78 -2.19 18.70 -19.65
N GLY A 79 -3.37 19.11 -19.18
CA GLY A 79 -4.62 18.36 -19.34
C GLY A 79 -5.01 18.04 -20.79
N PHE A 80 -4.43 18.70 -21.77
CA PHE A 80 -4.65 18.46 -23.21
C PHE A 80 -3.96 17.18 -23.72
N VAL A 81 -2.92 16.70 -23.05
CA VAL A 81 -2.01 15.68 -23.58
C VAL A 81 -2.74 14.38 -23.93
N GLN A 82 -3.46 13.79 -22.99
CA GLN A 82 -4.19 12.54 -23.24
C GLN A 82 -5.29 12.69 -24.29
N PRO A 83 -6.19 13.69 -24.21
CA PRO A 83 -7.20 13.91 -25.24
C PRO A 83 -6.61 14.10 -26.63
N GLU A 84 -5.52 14.85 -26.78
CA GLU A 84 -4.90 15.10 -28.08
C GLU A 84 -4.26 13.84 -28.65
N LEU A 85 -3.48 13.09 -27.85
CA LEU A 85 -2.92 11.81 -28.29
C LEU A 85 -4.03 10.82 -28.70
N LEU A 86 -5.11 10.72 -27.93
CA LEU A 86 -6.26 9.88 -28.27
C LEU A 86 -6.97 10.35 -29.55
N ALA A 87 -7.05 11.65 -29.80
CA ALA A 87 -7.67 12.20 -31.01
C ALA A 87 -6.88 11.88 -32.30
N ILE A 88 -5.55 11.73 -32.21
CA ILE A 88 -4.70 11.32 -33.34
C ILE A 88 -5.09 9.92 -33.82
N GLY A 89 -5.45 9.01 -32.92
CA GLY A 89 -5.83 7.63 -33.22
C GLY A 89 -4.63 6.68 -33.27
N SER A 90 -4.89 5.40 -32.94
CA SER A 90 -3.85 4.37 -32.79
C SER A 90 -3.05 4.10 -34.07
N GLU A 91 -3.72 4.04 -35.21
CA GLU A 91 -3.05 3.80 -36.51
C GLU A 91 -2.07 4.93 -36.85
N LYS A 92 -2.50 6.17 -36.72
CA LYS A 92 -1.65 7.34 -37.01
C LYS A 92 -0.52 7.48 -35.99
N LEU A 93 -0.79 7.19 -34.69
CA LEU A 93 0.27 7.18 -33.67
C LEU A 93 1.32 6.09 -33.97
N ALA A 94 0.90 4.91 -34.41
CA ALA A 94 1.82 3.84 -34.81
C ALA A 94 2.69 4.26 -36.02
N GLU A 95 2.09 4.91 -37.04
CA GLU A 95 2.85 5.48 -38.17
C GLU A 95 3.88 6.53 -37.73
N LEU A 96 3.49 7.46 -36.86
CA LEU A 96 4.37 8.47 -36.30
C LEU A 96 5.51 7.85 -35.50
N CYS A 97 5.23 6.84 -34.69
CA CYS A 97 6.26 6.12 -33.93
C CYS A 97 7.23 5.36 -34.84
N ALA A 98 6.79 4.84 -35.97
CA ALA A 98 7.68 4.20 -36.95
C ALA A 98 8.54 5.22 -37.74
N GLY A 99 8.16 6.49 -37.70
CA GLY A 99 8.82 7.56 -38.44
C GLY A 99 10.01 8.22 -37.72
N ASP A 100 10.24 7.95 -36.43
CA ASP A 100 11.34 8.50 -35.65
C ASP A 100 11.86 7.46 -34.65
N GLU A 101 13.16 7.17 -34.69
CA GLU A 101 13.79 6.15 -33.81
C GLU A 101 13.63 6.40 -32.31
N ARG A 102 13.47 7.66 -31.88
CA ARG A 102 13.21 8.05 -30.48
C ARG A 102 11.87 7.52 -29.98
N LEU A 103 10.95 7.21 -30.91
CA LEU A 103 9.61 6.71 -30.61
C LEU A 103 9.47 5.19 -30.74
N ALA A 104 10.53 4.46 -31.10
CA ALA A 104 10.49 3.02 -31.39
C ALA A 104 9.87 2.18 -30.24
N ASP A 105 10.09 2.57 -29.00
CA ASP A 105 9.65 1.83 -27.80
C ASP A 105 8.32 2.36 -27.20
N TYR A 106 7.51 3.13 -27.94
CA TYR A 106 6.27 3.72 -27.38
C TYR A 106 5.03 2.84 -27.56
N GLN A 107 5.16 1.64 -28.14
CA GLN A 107 4.02 0.75 -28.42
C GLN A 107 3.20 0.46 -27.15
N ALA A 108 3.84 0.05 -26.06
CA ALA A 108 3.14 -0.25 -24.81
C ALA A 108 2.44 0.98 -24.21
N TYR A 109 3.04 2.18 -24.37
CA TYR A 109 2.43 3.43 -23.93
C TYR A 109 1.16 3.76 -24.74
N ILE A 110 1.18 3.57 -26.05
CA ILE A 110 0.01 3.74 -26.92
C ILE A 110 -1.10 2.74 -26.56
N GLU A 111 -0.75 1.49 -26.33
CA GLU A 111 -1.71 0.48 -25.91
C GLU A 111 -2.37 0.80 -24.56
N GLN A 112 -1.60 1.32 -23.59
CA GLN A 112 -2.15 1.80 -22.31
C GLN A 112 -3.14 2.96 -22.53
N LEU A 113 -2.80 3.90 -23.40
CA LEU A 113 -3.66 5.03 -23.75
C LEU A 113 -4.97 4.57 -24.38
N GLU A 114 -4.90 3.63 -25.34
CA GLU A 114 -6.07 3.09 -26.05
C GLU A 114 -7.02 2.33 -25.13
N ARG A 115 -6.50 1.57 -24.17
CA ARG A 115 -7.36 0.88 -23.17
C ARG A 115 -8.23 1.82 -22.35
N ARG A 116 -7.81 3.07 -22.19
CA ARG A 116 -8.58 4.12 -21.48
C ARG A 116 -9.58 4.82 -22.37
N ARG A 117 -9.47 4.73 -23.69
CA ARG A 117 -10.34 5.42 -24.67
C ARG A 117 -11.84 5.29 -24.38
N PRO A 118 -12.42 4.11 -24.04
CA PRO A 118 -13.86 3.98 -23.81
C PRO A 118 -14.40 4.85 -22.67
N TYR A 119 -13.52 5.23 -21.74
CA TYR A 119 -13.84 5.92 -20.48
C TYR A 119 -13.41 7.40 -20.50
N VAL A 120 -12.70 7.84 -21.53
CA VAL A 120 -12.34 9.24 -21.74
C VAL A 120 -13.52 9.95 -22.40
N ARG A 121 -13.91 11.09 -21.86
CA ARG A 121 -15.03 11.90 -22.34
C ARG A 121 -14.54 13.03 -23.27
N SER A 122 -15.45 13.89 -23.74
CA SER A 122 -15.05 15.06 -24.52
C SER A 122 -14.11 15.97 -23.73
N ALA A 123 -13.29 16.75 -24.43
CA ALA A 123 -12.36 17.69 -23.81
C ALA A 123 -13.05 18.66 -22.83
N GLU A 124 -14.30 19.07 -23.13
CA GLU A 124 -15.10 19.90 -22.24
C GLU A 124 -15.43 19.17 -20.91
N VAL A 125 -15.88 17.91 -20.99
CA VAL A 125 -16.19 17.10 -19.82
C VAL A 125 -14.94 16.77 -19.02
N GLU A 126 -13.84 16.40 -19.70
CA GLU A 126 -12.55 16.15 -19.01
C GLU A 126 -12.01 17.39 -18.31
N GLY A 127 -12.13 18.57 -18.94
CA GLY A 127 -11.79 19.86 -18.32
C GLY A 127 -12.63 20.14 -17.07
N LEU A 128 -13.94 19.90 -17.14
CA LEU A 128 -14.84 20.02 -15.98
C LEU A 128 -14.45 19.04 -14.86
N LEU A 129 -14.25 17.76 -15.19
CA LEU A 129 -13.81 16.75 -14.21
C LEU A 129 -12.47 17.10 -13.59
N GLY A 130 -11.53 17.63 -14.40
CA GLY A 130 -10.24 18.12 -13.89
C GLY A 130 -10.40 19.26 -12.89
N SER A 131 -11.29 20.22 -13.15
CA SER A 131 -11.57 21.35 -12.23
C SER A 131 -12.24 20.91 -10.92
N LEU A 132 -12.94 19.76 -10.91
CA LEU A 132 -13.56 19.19 -9.71
C LEU A 132 -12.59 18.42 -8.81
N THR A 133 -11.36 18.16 -9.25
CA THR A 133 -10.39 17.34 -8.49
C THR A 133 -10.13 17.89 -7.09
N ASP A 134 -9.99 19.20 -6.94
CA ASP A 134 -9.80 19.82 -5.62
C ASP A 134 -11.05 19.74 -4.74
N VAL A 135 -12.22 19.98 -5.33
CA VAL A 135 -13.51 19.84 -4.63
C VAL A 135 -13.70 18.40 -4.13
N PHE A 136 -13.36 17.43 -4.97
CA PHE A 136 -13.45 16.02 -4.62
C PHE A 136 -12.47 15.60 -3.51
N GLY A 137 -11.30 16.19 -3.42
CA GLY A 137 -10.36 15.93 -2.35
C GLY A 137 -10.78 16.46 -0.96
N THR A 138 -11.85 17.26 -0.89
CA THR A 138 -12.25 17.94 0.36
C THR A 138 -12.64 16.95 1.47
N SER A 139 -13.40 15.90 1.15
CA SER A 139 -13.84 14.91 2.14
C SER A 139 -12.67 14.19 2.81
N GLU A 140 -11.67 13.76 2.02
CA GLU A 140 -10.46 13.12 2.54
C GLU A 140 -9.64 14.08 3.41
N ARG A 141 -9.39 15.31 2.91
CA ARG A 141 -8.65 16.33 3.67
C ARG A 141 -9.35 16.69 4.99
N ALA A 142 -10.68 16.83 4.96
CA ALA A 142 -11.45 17.13 6.17
C ALA A 142 -11.41 15.96 7.16
N TYR A 143 -11.50 14.71 6.68
CA TYR A 143 -11.33 13.53 7.52
C TYR A 143 -9.93 13.51 8.17
N SER A 144 -8.87 13.66 7.39
CA SER A 144 -7.50 13.65 7.92
C SER A 144 -7.28 14.80 8.92
N SER A 145 -7.70 16.02 8.61
CA SER A 145 -7.57 17.15 9.52
C SER A 145 -8.30 16.90 10.84
N PHE A 146 -9.51 16.35 10.76
CA PHE A 146 -10.32 16.04 11.94
C PHE A 146 -9.71 14.90 12.76
N VAL A 147 -9.43 13.74 12.12
CA VAL A 147 -9.02 12.53 12.84
C VAL A 147 -7.58 12.60 13.33
N ASP A 148 -6.68 13.21 12.55
CA ASP A 148 -5.25 13.28 12.89
C ASP A 148 -4.88 14.54 13.69
N GLY A 149 -5.71 15.61 13.65
CA GLY A 149 -5.39 16.90 14.25
C GLY A 149 -6.32 17.41 15.34
N GLU A 150 -7.64 17.15 15.23
CA GLU A 150 -8.63 17.78 16.11
C GLU A 150 -9.35 16.79 17.03
N MET A 151 -9.31 15.50 16.71
CA MET A 151 -10.02 14.47 17.46
C MET A 151 -9.34 14.20 18.80
N GLU A 152 -10.11 14.33 19.89
CA GLU A 152 -9.63 14.10 21.24
C GLU A 152 -9.92 12.67 21.71
N PHE A 153 -8.96 12.08 22.41
CA PHE A 153 -9.05 10.77 23.04
C PHE A 153 -8.86 10.95 24.55
N ALA A 154 -9.61 10.19 25.34
CA ALA A 154 -9.43 10.22 26.80
C ALA A 154 -8.13 9.50 27.20
N ASP A 155 -7.37 10.09 28.13
CA ASP A 155 -6.24 9.42 28.75
C ASP A 155 -6.67 8.13 29.47
N VAL A 156 -5.78 7.17 29.52
CA VAL A 156 -6.04 5.83 30.08
C VAL A 156 -5.01 5.44 31.13
N THR A 157 -5.32 4.44 31.95
CA THR A 157 -4.40 3.93 32.97
C THR A 157 -4.09 2.45 32.75
N ASP A 158 -2.88 2.03 33.13
CA ASP A 158 -2.51 0.61 33.25
C ASP A 158 -3.02 -0.01 34.56
N SER A 159 -2.72 -1.30 34.75
CA SER A 159 -3.08 -2.05 35.97
C SER A 159 -2.45 -1.50 37.27
N ASN A 160 -1.40 -0.67 37.16
CA ASN A 160 -0.70 -0.04 38.27
C ASN A 160 -1.17 1.41 38.52
N GLY A 161 -2.12 1.92 37.73
CA GLY A 161 -2.64 3.29 37.83
C GLY A 161 -1.77 4.35 37.17
N LYS A 162 -0.76 3.97 36.37
CA LYS A 162 0.03 4.92 35.57
C LYS A 162 -0.80 5.39 34.38
N SER A 163 -0.85 6.72 34.17
CA SER A 163 -1.60 7.35 33.09
C SER A 163 -0.79 7.38 31.77
N TYR A 164 -1.52 7.23 30.66
CA TYR A 164 -1.00 7.29 29.29
C TYR A 164 -1.95 8.11 28.42
N THR A 165 -1.38 8.94 27.54
CA THR A 165 -2.15 9.73 26.57
C THR A 165 -2.43 8.86 25.34
N VAL A 166 -3.71 8.76 24.97
CA VAL A 166 -4.18 8.08 23.77
C VAL A 166 -4.21 9.07 22.62
N GLY A 167 -3.72 8.63 21.47
CA GLY A 167 -3.75 9.36 20.21
C GLY A 167 -3.50 8.40 19.04
N ARG A 168 -3.61 8.88 17.82
CA ARG A 168 -3.38 8.06 16.61
C ARG A 168 -2.00 7.39 16.61
N SER A 169 -0.96 8.13 16.94
CA SER A 169 0.42 7.64 16.96
C SER A 169 0.74 6.72 18.13
N SER A 170 0.15 6.97 19.33
CA SER A 170 0.41 6.16 20.53
C SER A 170 -0.45 4.90 20.62
N TYR A 171 -1.59 4.86 19.92
CA TYR A 171 -2.56 3.76 20.03
C TYR A 171 -1.96 2.38 19.72
N THR A 172 -1.17 2.27 18.65
CA THR A 172 -0.53 0.99 18.27
C THR A 172 0.36 0.44 19.38
N GLN A 173 1.12 1.31 20.05
CA GLN A 173 1.96 0.92 21.17
C GLN A 173 1.11 0.50 22.38
N LEU A 174 0.03 1.23 22.69
CA LEU A 174 -0.84 0.96 23.82
C LEU A 174 -1.61 -0.35 23.66
N ILE A 175 -2.14 -0.63 22.46
CA ILE A 175 -2.88 -1.87 22.16
C ILE A 175 -1.95 -3.09 22.05
N GLY A 176 -0.67 -2.89 21.80
CA GLY A 176 0.39 -3.91 21.82
C GLY A 176 1.03 -4.12 23.20
N SER A 177 0.53 -3.49 24.26
CA SER A 177 1.08 -3.63 25.61
C SER A 177 0.89 -5.04 26.17
N PRO A 178 1.83 -5.60 26.96
CA PRO A 178 1.59 -6.81 27.72
C PRO A 178 0.51 -6.65 28.82
N ASP A 179 0.26 -5.42 29.29
CA ASP A 179 -0.77 -5.13 30.30
C ASP A 179 -2.17 -5.13 29.68
N ARG A 180 -2.97 -6.17 30.01
CA ARG A 180 -4.32 -6.35 29.46
C ARG A 180 -5.25 -5.19 29.80
N THR A 181 -5.14 -4.63 31.02
CA THR A 181 -5.95 -3.50 31.47
C THR A 181 -5.65 -2.26 30.61
N LEU A 182 -4.37 -2.01 30.30
CA LEU A 182 -3.99 -0.92 29.42
C LEU A 182 -4.53 -1.11 28.01
N ARG A 183 -4.44 -2.33 27.45
CA ARG A 183 -5.02 -2.63 26.12
C ARG A 183 -6.52 -2.38 26.09
N GLU A 184 -7.26 -2.90 27.08
CA GLU A 184 -8.72 -2.71 27.18
C GLU A 184 -9.09 -1.23 27.28
N ASN A 185 -8.43 -0.49 28.16
CA ASN A 185 -8.68 0.93 28.34
C ASN A 185 -8.34 1.74 27.06
N ALA A 186 -7.22 1.42 26.41
CA ALA A 186 -6.81 2.06 25.14
C ALA A 186 -7.81 1.76 24.02
N TRP A 187 -8.23 0.50 23.86
CA TRP A 187 -9.26 0.10 22.91
C TRP A 187 -10.57 0.87 23.13
N ASN A 188 -11.04 0.91 24.37
CA ASN A 188 -12.27 1.60 24.71
C ASN A 188 -12.17 3.10 24.43
N SER A 189 -11.12 3.77 24.90
CA SER A 189 -10.91 5.20 24.66
C SER A 189 -10.85 5.54 23.17
N TYR A 190 -10.07 4.76 22.41
CA TYR A 190 -9.89 4.98 20.99
C TYR A 190 -11.18 4.79 20.20
N THR A 191 -11.85 3.67 20.37
CA THR A 191 -13.06 3.33 19.62
C THR A 191 -14.26 4.18 20.02
N ASP A 192 -14.44 4.49 21.32
CA ASP A 192 -15.51 5.36 21.78
C ASP A 192 -15.36 6.81 21.27
N SER A 193 -14.12 7.29 21.05
CA SER A 193 -13.89 8.57 20.40
C SER A 193 -14.39 8.58 18.96
N PHE A 194 -14.15 7.53 18.17
CA PHE A 194 -14.71 7.40 16.83
C PHE A 194 -16.25 7.28 16.85
N ARG A 195 -16.82 6.52 17.78
CA ARG A 195 -18.28 6.40 17.96
C ARG A 195 -18.93 7.74 18.27
N LYS A 196 -18.29 8.58 19.08
CA LYS A 196 -18.78 9.93 19.42
C LYS A 196 -18.99 10.79 18.18
N TYR A 197 -18.17 10.62 17.15
CA TYR A 197 -18.18 11.41 15.92
C TYR A 197 -18.63 10.62 14.69
N GLU A 198 -19.23 9.43 14.88
CA GLU A 198 -19.55 8.51 13.77
C GLU A 198 -20.41 9.15 12.67
N ASN A 199 -21.36 10.02 13.00
CA ASN A 199 -22.20 10.67 11.99
C ASN A 199 -21.41 11.63 11.10
N THR A 200 -20.50 12.44 11.69
CA THR A 200 -19.62 13.33 10.93
C THR A 200 -18.69 12.54 10.01
N ILE A 201 -18.08 11.48 10.54
CA ILE A 201 -17.17 10.62 9.76
C ILE A 201 -17.96 9.88 8.65
N THR A 202 -19.20 9.46 8.93
CA THR A 202 -20.10 8.88 7.93
C THR A 202 -20.34 9.85 6.77
N ASP A 203 -20.69 11.11 7.04
CA ASP A 203 -20.94 12.11 6.00
C ASP A 203 -19.68 12.38 5.15
N LEU A 204 -18.51 12.45 5.78
CA LEU A 204 -17.23 12.60 5.09
C LEU A 204 -16.93 11.40 4.20
N TYR A 205 -17.06 10.18 4.70
CA TYR A 205 -16.84 8.97 3.93
C TYR A 205 -17.85 8.84 2.77
N LEU A 206 -19.13 9.07 3.03
CA LEU A 206 -20.16 9.06 1.98
C LEU A 206 -19.95 10.16 0.94
N GLY A 207 -19.32 11.27 1.29
CA GLY A 207 -18.87 12.27 0.32
C GLY A 207 -17.92 11.64 -0.72
N ARG A 208 -16.96 10.83 -0.26
CA ARG A 208 -16.03 10.10 -1.14
C ARG A 208 -16.73 9.01 -1.97
N VAL A 209 -17.62 8.24 -1.34
CA VAL A 209 -18.42 7.19 -2.03
C VAL A 209 -19.31 7.79 -3.12
N LYS A 210 -20.00 8.89 -2.85
CA LYS A 210 -20.82 9.61 -3.83
C LYS A 210 -20.01 10.17 -4.99
N GLN A 211 -18.80 10.64 -4.73
CA GLN A 211 -17.86 11.06 -5.78
C GLN A 211 -17.52 9.90 -6.71
N SER A 212 -17.18 8.71 -6.18
CA SER A 212 -16.90 7.52 -6.99
C SER A 212 -18.14 7.13 -7.81
N ALA A 213 -19.34 7.12 -7.21
CA ALA A 213 -20.58 6.87 -7.92
C ALA A 213 -20.86 7.89 -9.05
N PHE A 214 -20.54 9.17 -8.83
CA PHE A 214 -20.63 10.21 -9.85
C PHE A 214 -19.68 9.94 -11.02
N LEU A 215 -18.41 9.63 -10.74
CA LEU A 215 -17.40 9.33 -11.77
C LEU A 215 -17.75 8.06 -12.54
N THR A 216 -18.22 7.01 -11.85
CA THR A 216 -18.69 5.77 -12.45
C THR A 216 -19.76 6.05 -13.53
N ARG A 217 -20.79 6.81 -13.18
CA ARG A 217 -21.87 7.17 -14.12
C ARG A 217 -21.40 8.08 -15.24
N THR A 218 -20.60 9.11 -14.91
CA THR A 218 -20.13 10.10 -15.89
C THR A 218 -19.20 9.48 -16.91
N ARG A 219 -18.32 8.59 -16.51
CA ARG A 219 -17.36 7.91 -17.39
C ARG A 219 -17.93 6.66 -18.05
N GLY A 220 -19.08 6.14 -17.56
CA GLY A 220 -19.79 4.99 -18.13
C GLY A 220 -19.16 3.65 -17.74
N TYR A 221 -18.58 3.57 -16.54
CA TYR A 221 -18.21 2.29 -15.96
C TYR A 221 -19.44 1.54 -15.47
N ALA A 222 -19.40 0.20 -15.44
CA ALA A 222 -20.51 -0.61 -14.97
C ALA A 222 -20.64 -0.58 -13.42
N SER A 223 -19.54 -0.36 -12.72
CA SER A 223 -19.50 -0.30 -11.25
C SER A 223 -18.41 0.63 -10.74
N SER A 224 -18.49 1.01 -9.46
CA SER A 224 -17.40 1.74 -8.79
C SER A 224 -16.11 0.91 -8.69
N VAL A 225 -16.21 -0.41 -8.68
CA VAL A 225 -15.06 -1.32 -8.75
C VAL A 225 -14.35 -1.15 -10.09
N GLU A 226 -15.06 -1.23 -11.22
CA GLU A 226 -14.47 -1.03 -12.55
C GLU A 226 -13.86 0.37 -12.70
N GLU A 227 -14.52 1.40 -12.19
CA GLU A 227 -14.02 2.78 -12.20
C GLU A 227 -12.62 2.88 -11.56
N GLN A 228 -12.32 2.04 -10.57
CA GLN A 228 -11.04 2.04 -9.88
C GLN A 228 -10.02 1.03 -10.47
N LEU A 229 -10.47 -0.14 -10.91
CA LEU A 229 -9.56 -1.20 -11.35
C LEU A 229 -9.09 -1.06 -12.80
N ILE A 230 -9.98 -0.65 -13.71
CA ILE A 230 -9.63 -0.51 -15.14
C ILE A 230 -8.48 0.48 -15.38
N PRO A 231 -8.46 1.70 -14.77
CA PRO A 231 -7.33 2.61 -14.92
C PRO A 231 -6.01 2.08 -14.34
N ARG A 232 -6.10 1.16 -13.37
CA ARG A 232 -4.94 0.48 -12.76
C ARG A 232 -4.51 -0.78 -13.53
N GLU A 233 -5.28 -1.15 -14.56
CA GLU A 233 -5.07 -2.35 -15.39
C GLU A 233 -5.13 -3.66 -14.58
N VAL A 234 -5.98 -3.71 -13.57
CA VAL A 234 -6.23 -4.90 -12.75
C VAL A 234 -7.58 -5.50 -13.13
N PRO A 235 -7.63 -6.74 -13.63
CA PRO A 235 -8.89 -7.44 -13.92
C PRO A 235 -9.73 -7.66 -12.66
N LEU A 236 -11.06 -7.58 -12.79
CA LEU A 236 -12.00 -7.82 -11.70
C LEU A 236 -11.82 -9.22 -11.07
N ALA A 237 -11.45 -10.21 -11.88
CA ALA A 237 -11.17 -11.58 -11.40
C ALA A 237 -10.12 -11.65 -10.29
N VAL A 238 -9.17 -10.71 -10.24
CA VAL A 238 -8.17 -10.65 -9.15
C VAL A 238 -8.85 -10.33 -7.82
N LEU A 239 -9.74 -9.33 -7.80
CA LEU A 239 -10.52 -8.98 -6.61
C LEU A 239 -11.47 -10.13 -6.20
N ASP A 240 -12.17 -10.71 -7.18
CA ASP A 240 -13.13 -11.79 -6.93
C ASP A 240 -12.43 -13.01 -6.31
N ASN A 241 -11.25 -13.38 -6.80
CA ASN A 241 -10.46 -14.47 -6.24
C ASN A 241 -9.99 -14.18 -4.82
N VAL A 242 -9.51 -12.95 -4.54
CA VAL A 242 -9.13 -12.55 -3.18
C VAL A 242 -10.29 -12.76 -2.21
N ILE A 243 -11.48 -12.26 -2.56
CA ILE A 243 -12.67 -12.34 -1.70
C ILE A 243 -13.17 -13.78 -1.55
N ALA A 244 -13.29 -14.51 -2.66
CA ALA A 244 -13.81 -15.88 -2.63
C ALA A 244 -12.91 -16.81 -1.83
N THR A 245 -11.60 -16.76 -2.09
CA THR A 245 -10.63 -17.62 -1.39
C THR A 245 -10.47 -17.23 0.07
N PHE A 246 -10.50 -15.92 0.39
CA PHE A 246 -10.52 -15.45 1.78
C PHE A 246 -11.71 -16.05 2.55
N LYS A 247 -12.92 -15.96 2.00
CA LYS A 247 -14.12 -16.51 2.65
C LYS A 247 -14.04 -18.03 2.87
N GLN A 248 -13.54 -18.77 1.88
CA GLN A 248 -13.37 -20.23 1.98
C GLN A 248 -12.37 -20.63 3.07
N ASN A 249 -11.37 -19.79 3.35
CA ASN A 249 -10.28 -20.07 4.28
C ASN A 249 -10.44 -19.39 5.65
N LEU A 250 -11.59 -18.79 5.96
CA LEU A 250 -11.88 -18.26 7.31
C LEU A 250 -11.66 -19.27 8.44
N PRO A 251 -11.90 -20.59 8.29
CA PRO A 251 -11.58 -21.56 9.33
C PRO A 251 -10.12 -21.57 9.78
N VAL A 252 -9.17 -21.14 8.95
CA VAL A 252 -7.75 -20.99 9.35
C VAL A 252 -7.61 -19.86 10.38
N TRP A 253 -8.33 -18.74 10.18
CA TRP A 253 -8.37 -17.64 11.15
C TRP A 253 -9.08 -18.05 12.46
N HIS A 254 -10.16 -18.83 12.40
CA HIS A 254 -10.83 -19.32 13.61
C HIS A 254 -9.87 -20.18 14.45
N ARG A 255 -9.07 -21.04 13.85
CA ARG A 255 -8.02 -21.81 14.53
C ARG A 255 -6.94 -20.91 15.12
N TYR A 256 -6.52 -19.88 14.38
CA TYR A 256 -5.56 -18.90 14.91
C TYR A 256 -6.07 -18.22 16.16
N TRP A 257 -7.33 -17.75 16.17
CA TRP A 257 -7.91 -17.12 17.35
C TRP A 257 -7.97 -18.08 18.55
N ALA A 258 -8.36 -19.32 18.33
CA ALA A 258 -8.35 -20.35 19.37
C ALA A 258 -6.94 -20.62 19.93
N ALA A 259 -5.93 -20.72 19.07
CA ALA A 259 -4.54 -20.91 19.47
C ALA A 259 -4.00 -19.68 20.22
N ARG A 260 -4.29 -18.46 19.74
CA ARG A 260 -3.92 -17.21 20.38
C ARG A 260 -4.51 -17.10 21.79
N LYS A 261 -5.81 -17.40 21.94
CA LYS A 261 -6.49 -17.44 23.25
C LYS A 261 -5.74 -18.32 24.24
N LYS A 262 -5.29 -19.51 23.77
CA LYS A 262 -4.57 -20.47 24.62
C LYS A 262 -3.19 -19.97 25.03
N VAL A 263 -2.41 -19.39 24.10
CA VAL A 263 -1.08 -18.82 24.39
C VAL A 263 -1.18 -17.66 25.37
N LEU A 264 -2.18 -16.80 25.23
CA LEU A 264 -2.42 -15.67 26.12
C LEU A 264 -2.96 -16.10 27.50
N GLY A 265 -3.43 -17.35 27.65
CA GLY A 265 -3.97 -17.87 28.92
C GLY A 265 -5.24 -17.17 29.35
N VAL A 266 -6.10 -16.72 28.43
CA VAL A 266 -7.36 -16.03 28.72
C VAL A 266 -8.56 -16.95 28.48
N ASP A 267 -9.59 -16.85 29.33
CA ASP A 267 -10.82 -17.65 29.19
C ASP A 267 -11.63 -17.20 27.95
N THR A 268 -11.62 -15.91 27.68
CA THR A 268 -12.31 -15.29 26.54
C THR A 268 -11.38 -14.31 25.86
N LEU A 269 -11.20 -14.47 24.53
CA LEU A 269 -10.44 -13.54 23.71
C LEU A 269 -11.34 -12.34 23.38
N GLN A 270 -10.80 -11.14 23.57
CA GLN A 270 -11.47 -9.88 23.27
C GLN A 270 -10.73 -9.16 22.15
N GLU A 271 -11.36 -8.17 21.52
CA GLU A 271 -10.72 -7.40 20.45
C GLU A 271 -9.44 -6.69 20.89
N HIS A 272 -9.39 -6.21 22.12
CA HIS A 272 -8.17 -5.61 22.68
C HIS A 272 -7.04 -6.63 22.93
N ASP A 273 -7.31 -7.94 22.79
CA ASP A 273 -6.30 -9.00 22.86
C ASP A 273 -5.72 -9.38 21.48
N VAL A 274 -6.31 -8.88 20.37
CA VAL A 274 -5.89 -9.20 19.00
C VAL A 274 -4.43 -8.81 18.75
N PHE A 275 -3.97 -7.71 19.36
CA PHE A 275 -2.61 -7.21 19.25
C PHE A 275 -1.74 -7.47 20.49
N ALA A 276 -2.23 -8.25 21.46
CA ALA A 276 -1.45 -8.62 22.63
C ALA A 276 -0.21 -9.42 22.21
N PRO A 277 0.99 -9.13 22.76
CA PRO A 277 2.19 -9.87 22.40
C PRO A 277 2.08 -11.34 22.81
N LEU A 278 2.46 -12.27 21.92
CA LEU A 278 2.49 -13.70 22.21
C LEU A 278 3.73 -14.11 23.01
N MET A 279 4.83 -13.34 22.88
CA MET A 279 6.06 -13.54 23.64
C MET A 279 5.99 -12.84 24.99
N LYS A 280 6.72 -13.38 25.97
CA LYS A 280 6.83 -12.79 27.32
C LYS A 280 7.80 -11.62 27.35
N GLU A 281 8.88 -11.71 26.59
CA GLU A 281 9.93 -10.70 26.53
C GLU A 281 10.21 -10.35 25.06
N PRO A 282 10.35 -9.06 24.72
CA PRO A 282 10.73 -8.64 23.37
C PRO A 282 12.09 -9.24 22.96
N VAL A 283 12.22 -9.66 21.71
CA VAL A 283 13.52 -10.06 21.14
C VAL A 283 14.24 -8.81 20.67
N HIS A 284 15.36 -8.52 21.33
CA HIS A 284 16.17 -7.34 21.02
C HIS A 284 17.03 -7.58 19.77
N VAL A 285 16.89 -6.72 18.77
CA VAL A 285 17.61 -6.78 17.48
C VAL A 285 18.16 -5.38 17.17
N PRO A 286 19.38 -5.05 17.62
CA PRO A 286 20.01 -3.78 17.27
C PRO A 286 20.12 -3.58 15.76
N TYR A 287 20.06 -2.34 15.29
CA TYR A 287 20.07 -2.01 13.86
C TYR A 287 21.25 -2.63 13.09
N GLU A 288 22.47 -2.60 13.64
CA GLU A 288 23.63 -3.24 13.00
C GLU A 288 23.47 -4.76 12.87
N GLN A 289 22.87 -5.40 13.87
CA GLN A 289 22.53 -6.82 13.81
C GLN A 289 21.48 -7.10 12.74
N ALA A 290 20.50 -6.22 12.61
CA ALA A 290 19.47 -6.32 11.57
C ALA A 290 20.09 -6.27 10.17
N ILE A 291 21.08 -5.41 9.93
CA ILE A 291 21.81 -5.35 8.66
C ILE A 291 22.47 -6.71 8.34
N GLU A 292 23.17 -7.31 9.33
CA GLU A 292 23.82 -8.61 9.13
C GLU A 292 22.78 -9.70 8.80
N TRP A 293 21.68 -9.76 9.56
CA TRP A 293 20.64 -10.75 9.36
C TRP A 293 19.90 -10.57 8.02
N LEU A 294 19.71 -9.34 7.58
CA LEU A 294 19.09 -9.06 6.27
C LEU A 294 20.00 -9.51 5.12
N LEU A 295 21.31 -9.24 5.21
CA LEU A 295 22.25 -9.70 4.19
C LEU A 295 22.35 -11.24 4.15
N GLU A 296 22.34 -11.90 5.31
CA GLU A 296 22.36 -13.37 5.39
C GLU A 296 21.03 -13.98 4.91
N GLY A 297 19.89 -13.51 5.43
CA GLY A 297 18.55 -14.09 5.14
C GLY A 297 18.06 -13.83 3.72
N LEU A 298 18.50 -12.75 3.08
CA LEU A 298 18.18 -12.42 1.68
C LEU A 298 19.26 -12.89 0.69
N ALA A 299 20.26 -13.65 1.15
CA ALA A 299 21.30 -14.21 0.27
C ALA A 299 20.76 -15.08 -0.89
N PRO A 300 19.64 -15.81 -0.75
CA PRO A 300 19.05 -16.55 -1.89
C PRO A 300 18.69 -15.69 -3.10
N LEU A 301 18.58 -14.33 -2.95
CA LEU A 301 18.29 -13.40 -4.05
C LEU A 301 19.48 -13.13 -4.99
N GLY A 302 20.64 -13.70 -4.70
CA GLY A 302 21.83 -13.65 -5.55
C GLY A 302 22.57 -12.32 -5.54
N ASP A 303 23.71 -12.29 -6.24
CA ASP A 303 24.70 -11.23 -6.14
C ASP A 303 24.16 -9.85 -6.56
N GLU A 304 23.35 -9.76 -7.59
CA GLU A 304 22.82 -8.49 -8.08
C GLU A 304 21.94 -7.80 -7.03
N TYR A 305 21.07 -8.56 -6.38
CA TYR A 305 20.21 -8.05 -5.30
C TYR A 305 21.03 -7.68 -4.06
N GLN A 306 21.95 -8.56 -3.67
CA GLN A 306 22.86 -8.36 -2.53
C GLN A 306 23.72 -7.10 -2.66
N GLN A 307 24.25 -6.82 -3.85
CA GLN A 307 25.03 -5.61 -4.10
C GLN A 307 24.22 -4.33 -3.87
N GLU A 308 22.93 -4.32 -4.24
CA GLU A 308 22.07 -3.17 -4.00
C GLU A 308 21.72 -3.02 -2.51
N LEU A 309 21.44 -4.13 -1.81
CA LEU A 309 21.23 -4.12 -0.36
C LEU A 309 22.45 -3.56 0.38
N GLU A 310 23.63 -4.11 0.13
CA GLU A 310 24.86 -3.66 0.78
C GLU A 310 25.17 -2.19 0.46
N ARG A 311 24.93 -1.78 -0.80
CA ARG A 311 25.08 -0.40 -1.20
C ARG A 311 24.15 0.52 -0.41
N GLY A 312 22.87 0.16 -0.30
CA GLY A 312 21.88 0.98 0.38
C GLY A 312 22.07 1.06 1.88
N LEU A 313 22.35 -0.08 2.51
CA LEU A 313 22.47 -0.17 3.96
C LEU A 313 23.79 0.41 4.49
N ARG A 314 24.91 0.19 3.78
CA ARG A 314 26.25 0.51 4.30
C ARG A 314 26.93 1.69 3.63
N ARG A 315 26.78 1.88 2.32
CA ARG A 315 27.52 2.91 1.58
C ARG A 315 26.72 4.18 1.37
N ASP A 316 25.51 4.06 0.81
CA ASP A 316 24.68 5.21 0.41
C ASP A 316 23.73 5.64 1.53
N GLN A 317 23.62 4.87 2.63
CA GLN A 317 22.83 5.18 3.82
C GLN A 317 21.38 5.59 3.47
N TRP A 318 20.66 4.69 2.80
CA TRP A 318 19.28 4.99 2.35
C TRP A 318 18.28 5.21 3.48
N VAL A 319 18.61 4.76 4.72
CA VAL A 319 17.66 4.65 5.83
C VAL A 319 17.82 5.80 6.82
N ASP A 320 16.76 6.57 7.01
CA ASP A 320 16.59 7.41 8.20
C ASP A 320 15.99 6.52 9.30
N VAL A 321 16.84 6.13 10.27
CA VAL A 321 16.63 4.94 11.09
C VAL A 321 15.75 5.20 12.31
N TYR A 322 16.20 6.12 13.20
CA TYR A 322 15.62 6.21 14.55
C TYR A 322 14.48 7.22 14.66
N PRO A 323 13.57 7.03 15.64
CA PRO A 323 12.56 8.02 15.93
C PRO A 323 13.18 9.32 16.41
N ASN A 324 12.57 10.45 16.03
CA ASN A 324 12.89 11.77 16.56
C ASN A 324 11.61 12.60 16.70
N GLN A 325 11.68 13.69 17.46
CA GLN A 325 10.57 14.63 17.57
C GLN A 325 10.25 15.22 16.18
N GLY A 326 8.98 15.29 15.84
CA GLY A 326 8.52 15.82 14.55
C GLY A 326 8.58 14.82 13.39
N LYS A 327 9.14 13.63 13.57
CA LYS A 327 9.17 12.58 12.54
C LYS A 327 7.76 12.04 12.28
N ARG A 328 7.43 11.83 11.01
CA ARG A 328 6.17 11.23 10.60
C ARG A 328 6.06 9.79 11.11
N ASP A 329 4.84 9.40 11.48
CA ASP A 329 4.54 8.02 11.85
C ASP A 329 4.59 7.06 10.64
N GLY A 330 4.87 5.78 10.92
CA GLY A 330 4.98 4.72 9.93
C GLY A 330 6.36 4.62 9.27
N ALA A 331 6.44 3.84 8.18
CA ALA A 331 7.62 3.70 7.35
C ALA A 331 7.24 3.81 5.87
N PHE A 332 8.18 4.20 5.03
CA PHE A 332 8.03 4.16 3.57
C PHE A 332 9.39 4.14 2.88
N ALA A 333 9.43 3.55 1.68
CA ALA A 333 10.53 3.67 0.73
C ALA A 333 10.12 4.52 -0.47
N THR A 334 11.05 5.31 -0.98
CA THR A 334 10.90 6.07 -2.23
C THR A 334 12.25 6.25 -2.89
N GLY A 335 12.31 6.72 -4.13
CA GLY A 335 13.57 6.90 -4.83
C GLY A 335 13.49 7.84 -6.01
N LEU A 336 14.65 8.24 -6.48
CA LEU A 336 14.81 9.03 -7.70
C LEU A 336 15.07 8.13 -8.90
N TYR A 337 14.51 8.47 -10.03
CA TYR A 337 14.84 7.80 -11.28
C TYR A 337 16.34 7.90 -11.57
N ARG A 338 17.01 6.73 -11.61
CA ARG A 338 18.48 6.59 -11.74
C ARG A 338 19.28 7.32 -10.65
N GLY A 339 18.66 7.52 -9.49
CA GLY A 339 19.25 8.12 -8.29
C GLY A 339 19.18 7.18 -7.08
N PRO A 340 19.48 7.70 -5.88
CA PRO A 340 19.37 6.93 -4.64
C PRO A 340 17.92 6.63 -4.27
N SER A 341 17.74 5.54 -3.50
CA SER A 341 16.52 5.30 -2.75
C SER A 341 16.61 5.93 -1.36
N PHE A 342 15.46 6.16 -0.74
CA PHE A 342 15.33 6.68 0.61
C PHE A 342 14.30 5.84 1.36
N ILE A 343 14.62 5.47 2.58
CA ILE A 343 13.72 4.77 3.50
C ILE A 343 13.60 5.63 4.74
N MET A 344 12.39 6.01 5.12
CA MET A 344 12.09 6.61 6.41
C MET A 344 11.42 5.58 7.29
N MET A 345 11.90 5.39 8.52
CA MET A 345 11.28 4.54 9.52
C MET A 345 11.60 5.00 10.93
N SER A 346 10.93 4.41 11.91
CA SER A 346 11.29 4.53 13.33
C SER A 346 11.67 3.14 13.84
N TYR A 347 12.97 2.87 13.92
CA TYR A 347 13.52 1.59 14.35
C TYR A 347 13.61 1.51 15.88
N HIS A 348 13.09 0.45 16.49
CA HIS A 348 12.98 0.26 17.94
C HIS A 348 13.80 -0.91 18.48
N ASP A 349 14.81 -1.38 17.74
CA ASP A 349 15.67 -2.50 18.11
C ASP A 349 14.92 -3.80 18.44
N ASP A 350 13.87 -4.12 17.66
CA ASP A 350 13.06 -5.32 17.81
C ASP A 350 12.82 -6.06 16.49
N LEU A 351 12.19 -7.26 16.54
CA LEU A 351 11.86 -8.06 15.36
C LEU A 351 10.85 -7.37 14.42
N GLY A 352 9.92 -6.60 14.98
CA GLY A 352 8.95 -5.85 14.17
C GLY A 352 9.63 -4.79 13.31
N SER A 353 10.61 -4.10 13.89
CA SER A 353 11.43 -3.12 13.17
C SER A 353 12.33 -3.76 12.10
N LEU A 354 12.92 -4.93 12.40
CA LEU A 354 13.65 -5.74 11.40
C LEU A 354 12.74 -6.12 10.22
N SER A 355 11.53 -6.59 10.51
CA SER A 355 10.56 -6.97 9.49
C SER A 355 10.13 -5.76 8.64
N THR A 356 9.90 -4.61 9.28
CA THR A 356 9.61 -3.35 8.58
C THR A 356 10.77 -2.94 7.67
N LEU A 357 12.02 -3.03 8.15
CA LEU A 357 13.20 -2.73 7.34
C LEU A 357 13.31 -3.69 6.14
N ALA A 358 13.06 -4.99 6.32
CA ALA A 358 13.02 -5.97 5.24
C ALA A 358 11.98 -5.59 4.16
N HIS A 359 10.79 -5.17 4.60
CA HIS A 359 9.70 -4.69 3.76
C HIS A 359 10.13 -3.47 2.92
N GLU A 360 10.61 -2.42 3.58
CA GLU A 360 11.01 -1.17 2.89
C GLU A 360 12.20 -1.38 1.94
N LEU A 361 13.14 -2.27 2.29
CA LEU A 361 14.22 -2.66 1.39
C LEU A 361 13.69 -3.39 0.14
N GLY A 362 12.62 -4.17 0.26
CA GLY A 362 11.95 -4.78 -0.90
C GLY A 362 11.49 -3.72 -1.91
N HIS A 363 10.82 -2.68 -1.45
CA HIS A 363 10.43 -1.54 -2.28
C HIS A 363 11.65 -0.79 -2.85
N ALA A 364 12.65 -0.52 -2.03
CA ALA A 364 13.83 0.26 -2.42
C ALA A 364 14.63 -0.46 -3.51
N VAL A 365 14.93 -1.74 -3.34
CA VAL A 365 15.68 -2.53 -4.34
C VAL A 365 14.86 -2.75 -5.60
N HIS A 366 13.55 -3.01 -5.50
CA HIS A 366 12.64 -3.07 -6.66
C HIS A 366 12.75 -1.78 -7.48
N SER A 367 12.61 -0.62 -6.84
CA SER A 367 12.72 0.69 -7.51
C SER A 367 14.08 0.87 -8.19
N VAL A 368 15.16 0.48 -7.54
CA VAL A 368 16.52 0.58 -8.10
C VAL A 368 16.70 -0.30 -9.33
N LEU A 369 16.30 -1.57 -9.25
CA LEU A 369 16.44 -2.53 -10.36
C LEU A 369 15.61 -2.10 -11.56
N MET A 370 14.35 -1.71 -11.32
CA MET A 370 13.47 -1.17 -12.36
C MET A 370 14.05 0.09 -13.01
N ASN A 371 14.48 1.08 -12.20
CA ASN A 371 15.01 2.34 -12.71
C ASN A 371 16.31 2.18 -13.51
N LYS A 372 17.09 1.13 -13.25
CA LYS A 372 18.26 0.76 -14.06
C LYS A 372 17.88 0.13 -15.38
N ALA A 373 16.86 -0.72 -15.39
CA ALA A 373 16.45 -1.51 -16.53
C ALA A 373 15.54 -0.74 -17.49
N GLN A 374 14.69 0.18 -16.99
CA GLN A 374 13.63 0.80 -17.79
C GLN A 374 13.90 2.29 -18.10
N PRO A 375 13.44 2.77 -19.27
CA PRO A 375 13.32 4.21 -19.50
C PRO A 375 12.24 4.81 -18.59
N LEU A 376 12.32 6.12 -18.31
CA LEU A 376 11.42 6.80 -17.35
C LEU A 376 9.93 6.55 -17.62
N ARG A 377 9.52 6.47 -18.90
CA ARG A 377 8.13 6.21 -19.31
C ARG A 377 7.56 4.88 -18.82
N TYR A 378 8.43 3.91 -18.53
CA TYR A 378 8.07 2.59 -18.00
C TYR A 378 8.60 2.34 -16.59
N ALA A 379 9.35 3.29 -16.03
CA ALA A 379 9.92 3.18 -14.68
C ALA A 379 8.86 3.45 -13.60
N ASN A 380 7.87 2.60 -13.57
CA ASN A 380 6.78 2.57 -12.58
C ASN A 380 6.24 1.15 -12.47
N TYR A 381 5.51 0.85 -11.42
CA TYR A 381 4.86 -0.44 -11.17
C TYR A 381 3.52 -0.24 -10.45
N SER A 382 2.67 -1.26 -10.46
CA SER A 382 1.40 -1.25 -9.72
C SER A 382 1.63 -1.46 -8.24
N MET A 383 0.63 -1.14 -7.43
CA MET A 383 0.70 -1.36 -5.99
C MET A 383 0.80 -2.85 -5.62
N VAL A 384 0.13 -3.73 -6.38
CA VAL A 384 0.26 -5.18 -6.17
C VAL A 384 1.70 -5.65 -6.39
N GLU A 385 2.38 -5.15 -7.43
CA GLU A 385 3.81 -5.44 -7.69
C GLU A 385 4.70 -4.88 -6.59
N ALA A 386 4.42 -3.65 -6.11
CA ALA A 386 5.14 -3.04 -5.00
C ALA A 386 5.08 -3.90 -3.75
N GLU A 387 3.86 -4.27 -3.33
CA GLU A 387 3.63 -5.06 -2.11
C GLU A 387 4.09 -6.52 -2.26
N THR A 388 4.20 -7.02 -3.47
CA THR A 388 4.84 -8.31 -3.70
C THR A 388 6.32 -8.25 -3.36
N ALA A 389 7.03 -7.24 -3.83
CA ALA A 389 8.47 -7.10 -3.59
C ALA A 389 8.80 -6.92 -2.09
N SER A 390 8.00 -6.12 -1.38
CA SER A 390 8.18 -5.87 0.05
C SER A 390 7.89 -7.09 0.92
N ASN A 391 6.73 -7.72 0.72
CA ASN A 391 6.34 -8.92 1.46
C ASN A 391 7.19 -10.15 1.10
N PHE A 392 7.78 -10.18 -0.09
CA PHE A 392 8.70 -11.23 -0.50
C PHE A 392 9.96 -11.27 0.38
N ASN A 393 10.56 -10.12 0.67
CA ASN A 393 11.69 -10.05 1.60
C ASN A 393 11.30 -10.56 2.99
N GLN A 394 10.15 -10.15 3.51
CA GLN A 394 9.65 -10.64 4.80
C GLN A 394 9.44 -12.17 4.78
N ALA A 395 8.88 -12.71 3.69
CA ALA A 395 8.65 -14.15 3.55
C ALA A 395 9.95 -14.96 3.53
N LEU A 396 11.00 -14.46 2.86
CA LEU A 396 12.33 -15.10 2.86
C LEU A 396 13.05 -14.99 4.21
N MET A 397 12.85 -13.89 4.95
CA MET A 397 13.47 -13.72 6.25
C MET A 397 12.94 -14.69 7.31
N ARG A 398 11.68 -15.10 7.24
CA ARG A 398 11.05 -15.93 8.27
C ARG A 398 11.72 -17.30 8.46
N PRO A 399 11.96 -18.12 7.42
CA PRO A 399 12.70 -19.38 7.58
C PRO A 399 14.10 -19.17 8.19
N TYR A 400 14.84 -18.17 7.71
CA TYR A 400 16.14 -17.81 8.27
C TYR A 400 16.08 -17.48 9.77
N LEU A 401 15.09 -16.69 10.20
CA LEU A 401 14.90 -16.36 11.60
C LEU A 401 14.53 -17.58 12.45
N PHE A 402 13.68 -18.49 11.94
CA PHE A 402 13.35 -19.74 12.64
C PHE A 402 14.53 -20.70 12.81
N GLU A 403 15.51 -20.68 11.90
CA GLU A 403 16.77 -21.42 12.04
C GLU A 403 17.69 -20.77 13.05
N LYS A 404 17.76 -19.46 13.09
CA LYS A 404 18.66 -18.68 13.95
C LYS A 404 18.17 -18.56 15.39
N LEU A 405 16.88 -18.42 15.58
CA LEU A 405 16.21 -18.19 16.86
C LEU A 405 15.38 -19.42 17.25
N THR A 406 15.91 -20.23 18.18
CA THR A 406 15.38 -21.58 18.46
C THR A 406 14.61 -21.69 19.79
N GLY A 407 14.71 -20.68 20.67
CA GLY A 407 14.01 -20.65 21.94
C GLY A 407 12.49 -20.46 21.79
N THR A 408 11.71 -20.94 22.74
CA THR A 408 10.24 -20.84 22.70
C THR A 408 9.76 -19.38 22.61
N ASN A 409 10.35 -18.47 23.39
CA ASN A 409 10.01 -17.06 23.39
C ASN A 409 10.31 -16.40 22.04
N GLU A 410 11.47 -16.71 21.44
CA GLU A 410 11.90 -16.20 20.14
C GLU A 410 11.01 -16.73 19.01
N ARG A 411 10.63 -18.01 19.05
CA ARG A 411 9.68 -18.59 18.08
C ARG A 411 8.30 -17.94 18.16
N LEU A 412 7.83 -17.66 19.39
CA LEU A 412 6.58 -16.91 19.59
C LEU A 412 6.71 -15.49 19.03
N ALA A 413 7.85 -14.83 19.17
CA ALA A 413 8.06 -13.49 18.63
C ALA A 413 8.06 -13.47 17.09
N ILE A 414 8.68 -14.47 16.44
CA ILE A 414 8.63 -14.60 14.96
C ILE A 414 7.18 -14.87 14.50
N LEU A 415 6.46 -15.75 15.19
CA LEU A 415 5.05 -16.01 14.86
C LEU A 415 4.16 -14.79 15.09
N ASP A 416 4.40 -14.02 16.15
CA ASP A 416 3.62 -12.79 16.45
C ASP A 416 3.81 -11.74 15.34
N GLU A 417 5.06 -11.52 14.88
CA GLU A 417 5.35 -10.69 13.71
C GLU A 417 4.63 -11.22 12.46
N THR A 418 4.76 -12.53 12.21
CA THR A 418 4.16 -13.18 11.03
C THR A 418 2.63 -13.01 11.03
N PHE A 419 1.98 -13.31 12.15
CA PHE A 419 0.53 -13.12 12.28
C PHE A 419 0.12 -11.66 12.22
N GLY A 420 0.91 -10.74 12.76
CA GLY A 420 0.67 -9.30 12.61
C GLY A 420 0.63 -8.86 11.15
N ASN A 421 1.59 -9.33 10.35
CA ASN A 421 1.66 -9.07 8.91
C ASN A 421 0.46 -9.70 8.15
N PHE A 422 0.18 -11.00 8.36
CA PHE A 422 -0.96 -11.67 7.74
C PHE A 422 -2.30 -11.08 8.20
N HIS A 423 -2.47 -10.75 9.48
CA HIS A 423 -3.67 -10.14 10.00
C HIS A 423 -3.95 -8.81 9.31
N ARG A 424 -2.94 -7.94 9.18
CA ARG A 424 -3.10 -6.65 8.51
C ARG A 424 -3.50 -6.83 7.03
N TYR A 425 -2.77 -7.63 6.27
CA TYR A 425 -2.91 -7.68 4.81
C TYR A 425 -3.84 -8.78 4.32
N PHE A 426 -4.04 -9.84 5.10
CA PHE A 426 -4.77 -11.03 4.70
C PHE A 426 -6.02 -11.34 5.54
N PHE A 427 -6.35 -10.45 6.50
CA PHE A 427 -7.60 -10.44 7.25
C PHE A 427 -8.30 -9.09 7.18
N ILE A 428 -7.64 -8.02 7.67
CA ILE A 428 -8.24 -6.67 7.70
C ILE A 428 -8.51 -6.16 6.28
N MET A 429 -7.55 -6.20 5.37
CA MET A 429 -7.70 -5.61 4.03
C MET A 429 -8.78 -6.31 3.17
N PRO A 430 -8.90 -7.65 3.13
CA PRO A 430 -10.05 -8.31 2.50
C PRO A 430 -11.39 -7.98 3.16
N THR A 431 -11.43 -7.78 4.47
CA THR A 431 -12.64 -7.37 5.20
C THR A 431 -13.05 -5.96 4.80
N LEU A 432 -12.11 -5.02 4.72
CA LEU A 432 -12.36 -3.64 4.30
C LEU A 432 -12.88 -3.56 2.86
N VAL A 433 -12.29 -4.28 1.91
CA VAL A 433 -12.78 -4.23 0.52
C VAL A 433 -14.18 -4.83 0.38
N ARG A 434 -14.53 -5.85 1.16
CA ARG A 434 -15.90 -6.38 1.21
C ARG A 434 -16.90 -5.35 1.74
N PHE A 435 -16.49 -4.57 2.74
CA PHE A 435 -17.25 -3.44 3.23
C PHE A 435 -17.41 -2.36 2.14
N GLU A 436 -16.33 -1.98 1.44
CA GLU A 436 -16.38 -1.02 0.34
C GLU A 436 -17.35 -1.47 -0.75
N MET A 437 -17.30 -2.75 -1.17
CA MET A 437 -18.22 -3.29 -2.18
C MET A 437 -19.68 -3.09 -1.78
N ALA A 438 -20.04 -3.47 -0.55
CA ALA A 438 -21.42 -3.34 -0.06
C ALA A 438 -21.88 -1.88 0.00
N VAL A 439 -21.02 -0.97 0.46
CA VAL A 439 -21.35 0.45 0.60
C VAL A 439 -21.44 1.15 -0.78
N HIS A 440 -20.49 0.89 -1.68
CA HIS A 440 -20.49 1.50 -3.01
C HIS A 440 -21.64 0.99 -3.89
N GLU A 441 -21.98 -0.28 -3.79
CA GLU A 441 -23.15 -0.86 -4.48
C GLU A 441 -24.45 -0.22 -3.99
N ALA A 442 -24.65 -0.13 -2.67
CA ALA A 442 -25.82 0.52 -2.09
C ALA A 442 -25.91 2.01 -2.51
N ALA A 443 -24.78 2.73 -2.56
CA ALA A 443 -24.76 4.11 -3.01
C ALA A 443 -25.10 4.27 -4.50
N LEU A 444 -24.64 3.37 -5.37
CA LEU A 444 -25.01 3.34 -6.78
C LEU A 444 -26.50 3.08 -6.98
N ASN A 445 -27.10 2.23 -6.13
CA ASN A 445 -28.51 1.94 -6.12
C ASN A 445 -29.38 3.05 -5.49
N GLY A 446 -28.76 4.10 -4.92
CA GLY A 446 -29.46 5.21 -4.28
C GLY A 446 -30.03 4.87 -2.90
N GLU A 447 -29.49 3.83 -2.23
CA GLU A 447 -29.91 3.43 -0.90
C GLU A 447 -29.40 4.36 0.19
N GLY A 448 -30.15 4.47 1.29
CA GLY A 448 -29.74 5.22 2.48
C GLY A 448 -28.64 4.47 3.27
N LEU A 449 -27.60 5.17 3.64
CA LEU A 449 -26.42 4.63 4.35
C LEU A 449 -26.15 5.42 5.64
N PRO A 450 -27.04 5.32 6.66
CA PRO A 450 -26.74 5.92 7.97
C PRO A 450 -25.58 5.19 8.65
N SER A 451 -24.93 5.83 9.64
CA SER A 451 -23.83 5.26 10.43
C SER A 451 -24.15 3.87 10.98
N THR A 452 -25.37 3.67 11.46
CA THR A 452 -25.83 2.38 12.00
C THR A 452 -25.78 1.25 10.98
N ARG A 453 -26.07 1.54 9.69
CA ARG A 453 -25.96 0.53 8.62
C ARG A 453 -24.50 0.22 8.29
N LEU A 454 -23.64 1.23 8.22
CA LEU A 454 -22.19 1.04 8.02
C LEU A 454 -21.61 0.19 9.16
N ASN A 455 -21.94 0.54 10.40
CA ASN A 455 -21.49 -0.21 11.58
C ASN A 455 -21.98 -1.66 11.57
N GLN A 456 -23.24 -1.89 11.16
CA GLN A 456 -23.79 -3.25 11.04
C GLN A 456 -23.03 -4.09 10.00
N ILE A 457 -22.78 -3.54 8.80
CA ILE A 457 -22.03 -4.23 7.74
C ILE A 457 -20.64 -4.61 8.26
N MET A 458 -19.93 -3.67 8.87
CA MET A 458 -18.57 -3.90 9.36
C MET A 458 -18.55 -4.95 10.48
N ARG A 459 -19.45 -4.84 11.45
CA ARG A 459 -19.57 -5.80 12.55
C ARG A 459 -19.82 -7.23 12.05
N ASP A 460 -20.74 -7.40 11.10
CA ASP A 460 -21.09 -8.71 10.56
C ASP A 460 -19.89 -9.34 9.81
N LEU A 461 -19.13 -8.54 9.06
CA LEU A 461 -17.93 -8.99 8.38
C LEU A 461 -16.83 -9.43 9.35
N PHE A 462 -16.62 -8.69 10.44
CA PHE A 462 -15.68 -9.09 11.49
C PHE A 462 -16.14 -10.32 12.25
N GLN A 463 -17.44 -10.42 12.59
CA GLN A 463 -17.98 -11.61 13.27
C GLN A 463 -17.78 -12.88 12.43
N GLU A 464 -17.96 -12.80 11.10
CA GLU A 464 -17.66 -13.91 10.19
C GLU A 464 -16.18 -14.33 10.29
N GLY A 465 -15.26 -13.36 10.34
CA GLY A 465 -13.82 -13.61 10.44
C GLY A 465 -13.35 -14.07 11.81
N TYR A 466 -14.03 -13.67 12.88
CA TYR A 466 -13.72 -14.07 14.26
C TYR A 466 -14.33 -15.42 14.66
N GLY A 467 -15.38 -15.86 13.95
CA GLY A 467 -16.11 -17.08 14.30
C GLY A 467 -16.70 -17.00 15.69
N ASP A 468 -16.54 -18.07 16.47
CA ASP A 468 -17.02 -18.15 17.85
C ASP A 468 -15.98 -17.71 18.89
N GLU A 469 -14.75 -17.36 18.46
CA GLU A 469 -13.65 -17.09 19.38
C GLU A 469 -13.61 -15.65 19.90
N ILE A 470 -14.07 -14.68 19.10
CA ILE A 470 -14.19 -13.26 19.48
C ILE A 470 -15.60 -12.78 19.15
N GLN A 471 -16.26 -12.15 20.12
CA GLN A 471 -17.56 -11.54 19.89
C GLN A 471 -17.38 -10.10 19.37
N ALA A 472 -17.75 -9.87 18.12
CA ALA A 472 -17.78 -8.53 17.55
C ALA A 472 -18.91 -7.69 18.19
N ASP A 473 -18.55 -6.57 18.78
CA ASP A 473 -19.47 -5.66 19.45
C ASP A 473 -19.78 -4.40 18.65
N GLU A 474 -20.39 -3.41 19.25
CA GLU A 474 -20.69 -2.13 18.60
C GLU A 474 -19.42 -1.32 18.27
N ARG A 475 -18.33 -1.49 19.03
CA ARG A 475 -17.04 -0.83 18.79
C ARG A 475 -16.37 -1.42 17.56
N THR A 476 -16.42 -2.75 17.39
CA THR A 476 -15.98 -3.43 16.17
C THR A 476 -16.66 -2.86 14.94
N GLY A 477 -17.97 -2.59 15.05
CA GLY A 477 -18.75 -2.00 13.96
C GLY A 477 -18.20 -0.67 13.46
N THR A 478 -17.47 0.11 14.29
CA THR A 478 -16.91 1.40 13.88
C THR A 478 -15.50 1.31 13.27
N THR A 479 -14.94 0.13 13.10
CA THR A 479 -13.59 -0.07 12.57
C THR A 479 -13.38 0.61 11.20
N TRP A 480 -14.39 0.65 10.34
CA TRP A 480 -14.30 1.35 9.05
C TRP A 480 -13.88 2.83 9.21
N ALA A 481 -14.32 3.49 10.30
CA ALA A 481 -14.02 4.90 10.56
C ALA A 481 -12.54 5.14 10.92
N HIS A 482 -11.80 4.10 11.31
CA HIS A 482 -10.39 4.18 11.67
C HIS A 482 -9.45 4.21 10.44
N PHE A 483 -9.94 3.75 9.28
CA PHE A 483 -9.11 3.51 8.10
C PHE A 483 -9.24 4.60 7.04
N GLY A 484 -8.30 5.52 6.99
CA GLY A 484 -8.17 6.50 5.91
C GLY A 484 -8.00 5.86 4.51
N HIS A 485 -7.60 4.58 4.44
CA HIS A 485 -7.52 3.80 3.20
C HIS A 485 -8.84 3.78 2.41
N LEU A 486 -9.98 3.86 3.10
CA LEU A 486 -11.30 3.85 2.46
C LEU A 486 -11.59 5.12 1.63
N TYR A 487 -10.79 6.18 1.80
CA TYR A 487 -10.82 7.37 0.94
C TYR A 487 -10.07 7.17 -0.39
N MET A 488 -9.37 6.03 -0.54
CA MET A 488 -8.82 5.51 -1.80
C MET A 488 -9.59 4.24 -2.20
N PRO A 489 -10.77 4.34 -2.86
CA PRO A 489 -11.66 3.20 -3.05
C PRO A 489 -11.00 2.01 -3.73
N PHE A 490 -11.32 0.83 -3.26
CA PHE A 490 -10.81 -0.43 -3.78
C PHE A 490 -9.29 -0.49 -3.88
N TYR A 491 -8.62 0.13 -2.91
CA TYR A 491 -7.17 0.09 -2.80
C TYR A 491 -6.70 -1.13 -1.97
N THR A 492 -7.47 -1.47 -0.94
CA THR A 492 -7.06 -2.39 0.13
C THR A 492 -6.82 -3.84 -0.33
N PHE A 493 -7.58 -4.36 -1.31
CA PHE A 493 -7.40 -5.72 -1.80
C PHE A 493 -6.00 -5.96 -2.45
N GLN A 494 -5.35 -4.92 -2.92
CA GLN A 494 -4.04 -5.01 -3.57
C GLN A 494 -2.96 -5.52 -2.60
N TYR A 495 -3.09 -5.24 -1.31
CA TYR A 495 -2.23 -5.80 -0.28
C TYR A 495 -2.36 -7.31 -0.18
N ALA A 496 -3.61 -7.83 -0.19
CA ALA A 496 -3.85 -9.27 -0.14
C ALA A 496 -3.31 -9.99 -1.39
N GLY A 497 -3.45 -9.39 -2.58
CA GLY A 497 -2.83 -9.88 -3.81
C GLY A 497 -1.30 -9.88 -3.74
N GLY A 498 -0.73 -8.82 -3.18
CA GLY A 498 0.72 -8.68 -3.02
C GLY A 498 1.33 -9.72 -2.07
N ILE A 499 0.77 -9.90 -0.87
CA ILE A 499 1.27 -10.91 0.07
C ILE A 499 1.07 -12.33 -0.46
N ALA A 500 -0.03 -12.59 -1.20
CA ALA A 500 -0.27 -13.89 -1.79
C ALA A 500 0.78 -14.24 -2.86
N ALA A 501 1.07 -13.32 -3.76
CA ALA A 501 2.10 -13.48 -4.76
C ALA A 501 3.49 -13.61 -4.12
N ALA A 502 3.78 -12.81 -3.10
CA ALA A 502 5.04 -12.86 -2.35
C ALA A 502 5.27 -14.23 -1.69
N ALA A 503 4.26 -14.77 -1.01
CA ALA A 503 4.34 -16.08 -0.35
C ALA A 503 4.62 -17.20 -1.36
N ALA A 504 3.92 -17.19 -2.50
CA ALA A 504 4.11 -18.20 -3.54
C ALA A 504 5.50 -18.14 -4.19
N LEU A 505 6.00 -16.93 -4.51
CA LEU A 505 7.32 -16.74 -5.11
C LEU A 505 8.46 -17.03 -4.12
N ALA A 506 8.30 -16.65 -2.84
CA ALA A 506 9.32 -16.86 -1.83
C ALA A 506 9.56 -18.35 -1.52
N ASP A 507 8.52 -19.17 -1.60
CA ASP A 507 8.64 -20.62 -1.44
C ASP A 507 9.50 -21.24 -2.56
N GLU A 508 9.26 -20.87 -3.81
CA GLU A 508 10.03 -21.35 -4.97
C GLU A 508 11.50 -20.87 -4.91
N VAL A 509 11.73 -19.59 -4.69
CA VAL A 509 13.11 -19.03 -4.62
C VAL A 509 13.84 -19.53 -3.39
N GLY A 510 13.17 -19.60 -2.23
CA GLY A 510 13.74 -20.11 -0.99
C GLY A 510 14.16 -21.57 -1.05
N SER A 511 13.51 -22.39 -1.92
CA SER A 511 13.93 -23.76 -2.18
C SER A 511 15.22 -23.89 -3.03
N GLY A 512 15.73 -22.76 -3.54
CA GLY A 512 16.94 -22.72 -4.38
C GLY A 512 16.68 -22.85 -5.88
N ASP A 513 15.43 -22.72 -6.34
CA ASP A 513 15.09 -22.76 -7.78
C ASP A 513 15.65 -21.52 -8.50
N GLN A 514 16.70 -21.72 -9.30
CA GLN A 514 17.37 -20.66 -10.04
C GLN A 514 16.52 -20.07 -11.17
N ASP A 515 15.61 -20.84 -11.75
CA ASP A 515 14.69 -20.34 -12.77
C ASP A 515 13.62 -19.45 -12.13
N ALA A 516 13.13 -19.80 -10.94
CA ALA A 516 12.24 -18.95 -10.15
C ALA A 516 12.92 -17.64 -9.75
N LEU A 517 14.16 -17.70 -9.30
CA LEU A 517 14.95 -16.50 -9.01
C LEU A 517 15.11 -15.60 -10.24
N ALA A 518 15.47 -16.18 -11.40
CA ALA A 518 15.60 -15.41 -12.63
C ALA A 518 14.27 -14.74 -13.04
N ARG A 519 13.14 -15.45 -12.94
CA ARG A 519 11.80 -14.90 -13.21
C ARG A 519 11.48 -13.76 -12.26
N TYR A 520 11.76 -13.91 -10.95
CA TYR A 520 11.52 -12.88 -9.95
C TYR A 520 12.37 -11.61 -10.21
N LEU A 521 13.67 -11.76 -10.47
CA LEU A 521 14.53 -10.61 -10.78
C LEU A 521 14.10 -9.88 -12.07
N ASN A 522 13.63 -10.63 -13.08
CA ASN A 522 13.06 -10.05 -14.29
C ASN A 522 11.74 -9.31 -14.02
N PHE A 523 10.91 -9.85 -13.11
CA PHE A 523 9.69 -9.16 -12.64
C PHE A 523 10.03 -7.81 -12.00
N LEU A 524 11.01 -7.76 -11.08
CA LEU A 524 11.44 -6.51 -10.45
C LEU A 524 12.00 -5.48 -11.46
N LYS A 525 12.54 -5.92 -12.58
CA LYS A 525 13.08 -5.06 -13.65
C LYS A 525 12.03 -4.63 -14.67
N GLY A 526 10.88 -5.27 -14.70
CA GLY A 526 9.90 -5.17 -15.79
C GLY A 526 9.25 -3.81 -15.97
N GLY A 527 8.95 -3.12 -14.87
CA GLY A 527 8.20 -1.87 -14.90
C GLY A 527 6.88 -2.00 -15.67
N ARG A 528 6.37 -0.89 -16.17
CA ARG A 528 5.10 -0.84 -16.93
C ARG A 528 5.25 -1.16 -18.42
N THR A 529 6.17 -2.05 -18.78
CA THR A 529 6.31 -2.51 -20.19
C THR A 529 5.20 -3.46 -20.61
N VAL A 530 4.54 -4.10 -19.64
CA VAL A 530 3.36 -4.96 -19.80
C VAL A 530 2.31 -4.63 -18.72
N GLN A 531 1.12 -5.20 -18.85
CA GLN A 531 0.11 -5.10 -17.80
C GLN A 531 0.55 -5.85 -16.54
N PRO A 532 0.16 -5.40 -15.32
CA PRO A 532 0.54 -6.04 -14.07
C PRO A 532 0.29 -7.55 -14.04
N VAL A 533 -0.90 -8.00 -14.46
CA VAL A 533 -1.23 -9.43 -14.49
C VAL A 533 -0.31 -10.22 -15.41
N GLU A 534 0.08 -9.66 -16.54
CA GLU A 534 1.04 -10.29 -17.45
C GLU A 534 2.45 -10.35 -16.84
N ALA A 535 2.86 -9.30 -16.10
CA ALA A 535 4.12 -9.31 -15.36
C ALA A 535 4.16 -10.44 -14.32
N PHE A 536 3.06 -10.64 -13.58
CA PHE A 536 2.92 -11.76 -12.64
C PHE A 536 2.95 -13.13 -13.33
N LYS A 537 2.25 -13.27 -14.47
CA LYS A 537 2.29 -14.54 -15.25
C LYS A 537 3.70 -14.88 -15.71
N ARG A 538 4.49 -13.89 -16.14
CA ARG A 538 5.91 -14.08 -16.48
C ARG A 538 6.76 -14.46 -15.28
N ALA A 539 6.38 -14.03 -14.08
CA ALA A 539 7.01 -14.45 -12.83
C ALA A 539 6.57 -15.87 -12.37
N GLY A 540 5.57 -16.48 -13.02
CA GLY A 540 5.02 -17.78 -12.68
C GLY A 540 3.75 -17.73 -11.83
N ILE A 541 3.15 -16.55 -11.62
CA ILE A 541 1.97 -16.34 -10.78
C ILE A 541 0.78 -15.85 -11.61
N ASP A 542 -0.33 -16.57 -11.60
CA ASP A 542 -1.57 -16.09 -12.21
C ASP A 542 -2.55 -15.57 -11.14
N LEU A 543 -2.55 -14.27 -10.91
CA LEU A 543 -3.48 -13.62 -9.96
C LEU A 543 -4.96 -13.70 -10.40
N THR A 544 -5.23 -14.09 -11.66
CA THR A 544 -6.60 -14.32 -12.11
C THR A 544 -7.12 -15.71 -11.73
N SER A 545 -6.29 -16.53 -11.10
CA SER A 545 -6.62 -17.83 -10.51
C SER A 545 -6.63 -17.74 -8.97
N PRO A 546 -7.36 -18.59 -8.25
CA PRO A 546 -7.33 -18.63 -6.79
C PRO A 546 -6.02 -19.18 -6.21
N GLU A 547 -5.24 -19.91 -7.00
CA GLU A 547 -4.07 -20.66 -6.56
C GLU A 547 -3.04 -19.86 -5.72
N PRO A 548 -2.62 -18.64 -6.10
CA PRO A 548 -1.66 -17.88 -5.30
C PRO A 548 -2.18 -17.57 -3.89
N ILE A 549 -3.49 -17.30 -3.79
CA ILE A 549 -4.14 -16.97 -2.51
C ILE A 549 -4.30 -18.23 -1.65
N GLU A 550 -4.63 -19.38 -2.28
CA GLU A 550 -4.66 -20.69 -1.60
C GLU A 550 -3.29 -21.08 -1.06
N LYS A 551 -2.20 -20.86 -1.82
CA LYS A 551 -0.82 -21.06 -1.36
C LYS A 551 -0.50 -20.20 -0.14
N ALA A 552 -0.88 -18.93 -0.15
CA ALA A 552 -0.67 -18.05 1.01
C ALA A 552 -1.45 -18.51 2.25
N PHE A 553 -2.69 -19.00 2.08
CA PHE A 553 -3.43 -19.61 3.18
C PHE A 553 -2.78 -20.90 3.68
N ALA A 554 -2.19 -21.72 2.81
CA ALA A 554 -1.44 -22.91 3.23
C ALA A 554 -0.21 -22.54 4.08
N VAL A 555 0.50 -21.47 3.72
CA VAL A 555 1.60 -20.91 4.54
C VAL A 555 1.09 -20.44 5.89
N LEU A 556 0.01 -19.65 5.91
CA LEU A 556 -0.63 -19.19 7.15
C LEU A 556 -1.06 -20.38 8.03
N GLU A 557 -1.69 -21.40 7.45
CA GLU A 557 -2.09 -22.61 8.17
C GLU A 557 -0.88 -23.36 8.78
N GLY A 558 0.25 -23.38 8.07
CA GLY A 558 1.51 -23.93 8.58
C GLY A 558 1.96 -23.20 9.87
N HIS A 559 1.90 -21.87 9.87
CA HIS A 559 2.22 -21.07 11.07
C HIS A 559 1.19 -21.24 12.18
N VAL A 560 -0.10 -21.39 11.86
CA VAL A 560 -1.14 -21.70 12.86
C VAL A 560 -0.85 -23.05 13.54
N LYS A 561 -0.47 -24.09 12.80
CA LYS A 561 -0.07 -25.38 13.38
C LYS A 561 1.14 -25.25 14.32
N GLN A 562 2.15 -24.47 13.94
CA GLN A 562 3.29 -24.20 14.83
C GLN A 562 2.86 -23.50 16.12
N LEU A 563 1.94 -22.53 16.04
CA LEU A 563 1.40 -21.85 17.21
C LEU A 563 0.60 -22.81 18.10
N GLU A 564 -0.23 -23.69 17.51
CA GLU A 564 -1.00 -24.71 18.24
C GLU A 564 -0.07 -25.67 18.99
N GLU A 565 1.05 -26.11 18.37
CA GLU A 565 2.05 -26.97 19.00
C GLU A 565 2.73 -26.26 20.18
N LEU A 566 3.17 -25.00 20.00
CA LEU A 566 3.75 -24.21 21.08
C LEU A 566 2.73 -23.99 22.22
N ALA A 567 1.49 -23.65 21.89
CA ALA A 567 0.41 -23.46 22.88
C ALA A 567 0.10 -24.73 23.70
N ASN A 568 0.37 -25.92 23.16
CA ASN A 568 0.21 -27.20 23.87
C ASN A 568 1.38 -27.51 24.80
N SER A 569 2.54 -26.85 24.60
CA SER A 569 3.76 -27.06 25.38
C SER A 569 3.97 -26.01 26.49
N LEU A 570 3.23 -24.91 26.49
CA LEU A 570 3.22 -23.85 27.50
C LEU A 570 2.34 -24.24 28.69
#